data_10bd4ba7571815fe1e98a0d0df354ff6
#
_entry.id   10bd4ba7571815fe1e98a0d0df354ff6
#
_cell.length_a   1.000
_cell.length_b   1.000
_cell.length_c   1.000
_cell.angle_alpha   90.00
_cell.angle_beta   90.00
_cell.angle_gamma   90.00
#
_symmetry.space_group_name_H-M   'P 1'
#
loop_
_entity.id
_entity.type
_entity.pdbx_description
1 polymer ?
#
loop_
_entity_poly.entity_id
_entity_poly.type
_entity_poly.pdbx_seq_one_letter_code
_entity_poly.pdbx_strand_id
1 'polypeptide(L)'
;MALGPPPLHTPITSTLWKRYFERLSNSLGGGAAVGSFTGLDFTGSNITSIATRTHNSLQTHQGGSSGERYHLTLAQHTGVIAGGNFVKSVTNSITAGATQTQAGATALTKDINRVTTVGADNDGVKLPTAAAGLEILIINDDAGQDIQIWPNTGDAIDGGSANAVDSNALGEGASRRYIAVDATNWYTA
;
A
#
# COMPACT_ATOMS: atom_id res chain seq x y z
N MET A 1 8.04 -54.52 7.26
CA MET A 1 8.55 -55.11 8.50
C MET A 1 9.50 -54.10 9.12
N ALA A 2 9.16 -53.48 10.25
CA ALA A 2 10.03 -52.56 10.96
C ALA A 2 11.17 -53.34 11.60
N LEU A 3 12.40 -53.02 11.28
CA LEU A 3 13.57 -53.56 11.98
C LEU A 3 13.76 -52.78 13.26
N GLY A 4 13.55 -53.43 14.40
CA GLY A 4 13.94 -52.87 15.68
C GLY A 4 15.46 -52.62 15.77
N PRO A 5 15.91 -51.85 16.77
CA PRO A 5 17.34 -51.66 17.00
C PRO A 5 18.02 -53.01 17.27
N PRO A 6 19.29 -53.16 16.87
CA PRO A 6 20.07 -54.35 17.23
C PRO A 6 20.17 -54.55 18.73
N PRO A 7 20.36 -55.75 19.23
CA PRO A 7 20.52 -56.01 20.66
C PRO A 7 21.66 -55.19 21.28
N LEU A 8 21.49 -54.72 22.51
CA LEU A 8 22.42 -53.87 23.21
C LEU A 8 23.86 -54.43 23.37
N HIS A 9 24.01 -55.73 23.26
CA HIS A 9 25.32 -56.40 23.35
C HIS A 9 26.04 -56.50 21.99
N THR A 10 25.41 -56.02 20.92
CA THR A 10 26.05 -56.04 19.59
C THR A 10 27.02 -54.85 19.47
N PRO A 11 28.31 -55.08 19.09
CA PRO A 11 29.25 -53.97 18.92
C PRO A 11 28.70 -52.94 17.90
N ILE A 12 28.84 -51.64 18.18
CA ILE A 12 28.35 -50.55 17.32
C ILE A 12 29.01 -50.59 15.91
N THR A 13 30.18 -51.18 15.82
CA THR A 13 30.91 -51.39 14.56
C THR A 13 30.37 -52.55 13.71
N SER A 14 29.39 -53.30 14.25
CA SER A 14 28.82 -54.43 13.52
C SER A 14 28.01 -53.99 12.29
N THR A 15 27.90 -54.85 11.29
CA THR A 15 27.15 -54.65 10.07
C THR A 15 25.65 -54.42 10.37
N LEU A 16 25.14 -54.96 11.49
CA LEU A 16 23.76 -54.79 11.93
C LEU A 16 23.49 -53.34 12.36
N TRP A 17 24.38 -52.71 13.12
CA TRP A 17 24.27 -51.32 13.52
C TRP A 17 24.44 -50.36 12.33
N LYS A 18 25.37 -50.67 11.40
CA LYS A 18 25.49 -49.87 10.16
C LYS A 18 24.19 -49.87 9.37
N ARG A 19 23.61 -51.02 9.11
CA ARG A 19 22.33 -51.13 8.38
C ARG A 19 21.17 -50.45 9.12
N TYR A 20 21.17 -50.54 10.46
CA TYR A 20 20.18 -49.81 11.24
C TYR A 20 20.30 -48.30 11.10
N PHE A 21 21.50 -47.75 11.23
CA PHE A 21 21.72 -46.30 11.10
C PHE A 21 21.53 -45.83 9.66
N GLU A 22 21.90 -46.60 8.67
CA GLU A 22 21.64 -46.27 7.25
C GLU A 22 20.11 -46.21 7.00
N ARG A 23 19.34 -47.13 7.53
CA ARG A 23 17.88 -47.09 7.40
C ARG A 23 17.25 -45.98 8.20
N LEU A 24 17.75 -45.72 9.38
CA LEU A 24 17.30 -44.59 10.18
C LEU A 24 17.61 -43.26 9.46
N SER A 25 18.81 -43.12 8.96
CA SER A 25 19.22 -41.97 8.15
C SER A 25 18.33 -41.80 6.91
N ASN A 26 18.08 -42.85 6.18
CA ASN A 26 17.19 -42.85 5.01
C ASN A 26 15.74 -42.55 5.40
N SER A 27 15.28 -43.04 6.55
CA SER A 27 13.96 -42.76 7.09
C SER A 27 13.80 -41.34 7.57
N LEU A 28 14.92 -40.70 8.03
CA LEU A 28 14.99 -39.32 8.46
C LEU A 28 15.36 -38.34 7.35
N GLY A 29 15.40 -38.79 6.10
CA GLY A 29 15.62 -37.93 4.94
C GLY A 29 17.10 -37.76 4.53
N GLY A 30 18.00 -38.65 5.00
CA GLY A 30 19.44 -38.65 4.64
C GLY A 30 19.78 -39.34 3.32
N GLY A 31 18.85 -39.55 2.42
CA GLY A 31 19.07 -40.14 1.07
C GLY A 31 18.20 -39.47 0.02
N ALA A 32 18.74 -39.38 -1.17
CA ALA A 32 18.08 -38.73 -2.30
C ALA A 32 16.70 -39.34 -2.60
N ALA A 33 15.71 -38.62 -2.38
CA ALA A 33 14.27 -38.77 -2.58
C ALA A 33 13.53 -38.66 -1.26
N VAL A 34 13.49 -37.46 -0.82
CA VAL A 34 12.80 -37.03 0.36
C VAL A 34 11.32 -37.31 0.24
N GLY A 35 10.86 -38.22 1.03
CA GLY A 35 9.45 -38.27 1.37
C GLY A 35 9.04 -36.94 1.99
N SER A 36 7.89 -36.44 1.63
CA SER A 36 7.30 -35.28 2.24
C SER A 36 7.18 -35.50 3.76
N PHE A 37 7.84 -34.67 4.55
CA PHE A 37 7.62 -34.64 6.00
C PHE A 37 6.29 -33.94 6.25
N THR A 38 5.20 -34.70 6.30
CA THR A 38 3.91 -34.19 6.72
C THR A 38 3.77 -34.36 8.23
N GLY A 39 3.49 -33.26 8.93
CA GLY A 39 3.22 -33.28 10.37
C GLY A 39 4.41 -32.95 11.29
N LEU A 40 5.51 -32.40 10.75
CA LEU A 40 6.55 -31.83 11.62
C LEU A 40 6.04 -30.49 12.15
N ASP A 41 5.75 -30.45 13.43
CA ASP A 41 5.44 -29.22 14.14
C ASP A 41 6.75 -28.59 14.62
N PHE A 42 7.06 -27.42 14.06
CA PHE A 42 8.20 -26.60 14.45
C PHE A 42 7.79 -25.45 15.41
N THR A 43 6.64 -25.59 16.05
CA THR A 43 6.16 -24.58 17.03
C THR A 43 7.20 -24.42 18.13
N GLY A 44 7.79 -23.25 18.22
CA GLY A 44 8.86 -22.94 19.19
C GLY A 44 10.27 -23.32 18.75
N SER A 45 10.46 -23.85 17.54
CA SER A 45 11.78 -24.19 17.00
C SER A 45 12.34 -23.03 16.17
N ASN A 46 13.54 -22.58 16.52
CA ASN A 46 14.25 -21.57 15.72
C ASN A 46 14.94 -22.26 14.53
N ILE A 47 14.27 -22.30 13.36
CA ILE A 47 14.85 -22.83 12.14
C ILE A 47 15.74 -21.73 11.52
N THR A 48 17.00 -21.70 11.94
CA THR A 48 17.98 -20.68 11.53
C THR A 48 18.63 -20.96 10.18
N SER A 49 18.55 -22.19 9.66
CA SER A 49 19.22 -22.54 8.41
C SER A 49 18.42 -23.58 7.62
N ILE A 50 17.75 -23.13 6.55
CA ILE A 50 17.24 -23.98 5.48
C ILE A 50 18.03 -23.61 4.23
N ALA A 51 18.94 -24.49 3.78
CA ALA A 51 19.92 -24.22 2.72
C ALA A 51 19.31 -23.89 1.34
N THR A 52 18.04 -24.22 1.12
CA THR A 52 17.34 -23.99 -0.15
C THR A 52 15.97 -23.36 0.05
N ARG A 53 15.93 -22.28 0.81
CA ARG A 53 14.69 -21.53 1.02
C ARG A 53 14.53 -20.48 -0.06
N THR A 54 13.81 -20.80 -1.13
CA THR A 54 13.29 -19.77 -2.02
C THR A 54 12.11 -19.10 -1.35
N HIS A 55 12.19 -17.80 -1.16
CA HIS A 55 11.18 -16.98 -0.51
C HIS A 55 9.77 -17.17 -1.10
N ASN A 56 9.69 -17.46 -2.41
CA ASN A 56 8.44 -17.70 -3.12
C ASN A 56 7.76 -19.03 -2.80
N SER A 57 8.46 -19.95 -2.14
CA SER A 57 7.92 -21.29 -1.82
C SER A 57 7.30 -21.40 -0.42
N LEU A 58 7.36 -20.35 0.36
CA LEU A 58 6.75 -20.30 1.67
C LEU A 58 5.33 -19.73 1.51
N GLN A 59 4.30 -20.46 1.82
CA GLN A 59 2.93 -19.96 1.86
C GLN A 59 2.74 -19.03 3.06
N THR A 60 1.98 -17.95 2.87
CA THR A 60 1.70 -16.94 3.90
C THR A 60 2.94 -16.28 4.52
N HIS A 61 3.66 -15.49 3.69
CA HIS A 61 4.78 -14.68 4.14
C HIS A 61 4.34 -13.34 4.74
N GLN A 62 3.42 -13.36 5.66
CA GLN A 62 3.19 -12.19 6.48
C GLN A 62 3.97 -12.39 7.78
N GLY A 63 5.17 -11.82 7.85
CA GLY A 63 5.83 -11.65 9.13
C GLY A 63 5.15 -10.53 9.87
N GLY A 64 4.72 -10.75 11.12
CA GLY A 64 4.14 -9.74 11.96
C GLY A 64 2.64 -9.95 12.27
N SER A 65 2.04 -8.97 12.93
CA SER A 65 0.62 -8.95 13.26
C SER A 65 -0.25 -8.80 12.02
N SER A 66 -1.49 -9.25 12.07
CA SER A 66 -2.46 -9.07 10.98
C SER A 66 -2.59 -7.59 10.63
N GLY A 67 -2.07 -7.19 9.47
CA GLY A 67 -2.02 -5.80 9.02
C GLY A 67 -0.63 -5.29 8.66
N GLU A 68 0.43 -5.93 9.13
CA GLU A 68 1.79 -5.62 8.72
C GLU A 68 2.13 -6.30 7.39
N ARG A 69 2.45 -5.51 6.38
CA ARG A 69 2.81 -5.97 5.04
C ARG A 69 4.27 -5.68 4.79
N TYR A 70 5.12 -6.65 5.09
CA TYR A 70 6.57 -6.52 4.86
C TYR A 70 6.97 -6.73 3.40
N HIS A 71 6.05 -7.16 2.54
CA HIS A 71 6.32 -7.38 1.12
C HIS A 71 5.44 -6.46 0.28
N LEU A 72 6.08 -5.61 -0.47
CA LEU A 72 5.41 -4.80 -1.49
C LEU A 72 4.88 -5.71 -2.60
N THR A 73 3.68 -5.45 -3.08
CA THR A 73 3.20 -6.04 -4.33
C THR A 73 4.12 -5.60 -5.49
N LEU A 74 4.13 -6.32 -6.60
CA LEU A 74 4.91 -5.91 -7.77
C LEU A 74 4.59 -4.46 -8.20
N ALA A 75 3.33 -4.06 -8.15
CA ALA A 75 2.92 -2.69 -8.46
C ALA A 75 3.50 -1.66 -7.48
N GLN A 76 3.48 -1.95 -6.18
CA GLN A 76 4.08 -1.10 -5.14
C GLN A 76 5.61 -1.05 -5.27
N HIS A 77 6.25 -2.20 -5.52
CA HIS A 77 7.68 -2.30 -5.72
C HIS A 77 8.13 -1.54 -6.98
N THR A 78 7.41 -1.68 -8.10
CA THR A 78 7.69 -0.95 -9.33
C THR A 78 7.50 0.57 -9.11
N GLY A 79 6.47 0.98 -8.37
CA GLY A 79 6.27 2.39 -8.01
C GLY A 79 7.39 2.97 -7.16
N VAL A 80 7.97 2.18 -6.26
CA VAL A 80 9.06 2.63 -5.38
C VAL A 80 10.42 2.63 -6.08
N ILE A 81 10.71 1.63 -6.94
CA ILE A 81 12.05 1.44 -7.55
C ILE A 81 12.19 2.15 -8.90
N ALA A 82 11.10 2.41 -9.62
CA ALA A 82 11.14 3.08 -10.92
C ALA A 82 11.51 4.58 -10.83
N GLY A 83 12.55 4.91 -10.07
CA GLY A 83 13.13 6.26 -10.04
C GLY A 83 12.52 7.23 -9.04
N GLY A 84 11.82 6.78 -8.03
CA GLY A 84 11.28 7.66 -6.97
C GLY A 84 10.10 8.55 -7.39
N ASN A 85 9.59 8.39 -8.58
CA ASN A 85 8.37 9.07 -9.00
C ASN A 85 7.15 8.27 -8.53
N PHE A 86 6.61 8.65 -7.39
CA PHE A 86 5.24 8.27 -7.05
C PHE A 86 4.31 8.84 -8.10
N VAL A 87 3.71 7.99 -8.92
CA VAL A 87 2.72 8.43 -9.90
C VAL A 87 1.51 8.94 -9.12
N LYS A 88 1.30 10.26 -9.17
CA LYS A 88 0.12 10.89 -8.56
C LYS A 88 -1.15 10.45 -9.28
N SER A 89 -2.23 10.31 -8.54
CA SER A 89 -3.53 9.98 -9.11
C SER A 89 -4.12 11.19 -9.82
N VAL A 90 -4.80 10.97 -10.96
CA VAL A 90 -5.30 12.07 -11.81
C VAL A 90 -6.78 11.86 -12.13
N THR A 91 -7.55 12.96 -12.13
CA THR A 91 -8.85 13.05 -12.83
C THR A 91 -8.73 14.09 -13.94
N ASN A 92 -8.94 13.66 -15.18
CA ASN A 92 -8.73 14.47 -16.38
C ASN A 92 -9.95 15.24 -16.89
N SER A 93 -11.13 15.02 -16.33
CA SER A 93 -12.36 15.67 -16.78
C SER A 93 -13.30 15.81 -15.61
N ILE A 94 -13.37 17.03 -15.08
CA ILE A 94 -14.25 17.39 -13.98
C ILE A 94 -15.17 18.49 -14.44
N THR A 95 -16.46 18.35 -14.12
CA THR A 95 -17.44 19.44 -14.24
C THR A 95 -17.59 20.09 -12.87
N ALA A 96 -17.40 21.39 -12.81
CA ALA A 96 -17.61 22.17 -11.58
C ALA A 96 -19.10 22.15 -11.17
N GLY A 97 -19.35 22.20 -9.89
CA GLY A 97 -20.72 22.19 -9.36
C GLY A 97 -21.40 23.55 -9.51
N ALA A 98 -22.59 23.55 -10.09
CA ALA A 98 -23.30 24.74 -10.56
C ALA A 98 -24.01 25.58 -9.46
N THR A 99 -23.94 25.20 -8.19
CA THR A 99 -24.71 25.91 -7.15
C THR A 99 -23.94 26.95 -6.36
N GLN A 100 -22.68 27.15 -6.66
CA GLN A 100 -21.81 28.15 -6.02
C GLN A 100 -21.82 28.10 -4.47
N THR A 101 -21.94 26.91 -3.93
CA THR A 101 -21.96 26.63 -2.50
C THR A 101 -21.03 25.44 -2.18
N GLN A 102 -20.52 25.37 -0.97
CA GLN A 102 -19.72 24.22 -0.52
C GLN A 102 -20.44 22.89 -0.72
N ALA A 103 -21.76 22.84 -0.42
CA ALA A 103 -22.54 21.61 -0.55
C ALA A 103 -22.75 21.18 -2.00
N GLY A 104 -22.85 22.13 -2.92
CA GLY A 104 -23.04 21.89 -4.35
C GLY A 104 -21.75 21.77 -5.16
N ALA A 105 -20.61 22.09 -4.57
CA ALA A 105 -19.31 21.98 -5.23
C ALA A 105 -18.95 20.51 -5.50
N THR A 106 -18.37 20.25 -6.67
CA THR A 106 -17.91 18.91 -7.07
C THR A 106 -16.72 18.49 -6.21
N ALA A 107 -16.84 17.36 -5.52
CA ALA A 107 -15.79 16.86 -4.63
C ALA A 107 -14.59 16.32 -5.43
N LEU A 108 -13.40 16.77 -5.08
CA LEU A 108 -12.14 16.29 -5.62
C LEU A 108 -11.67 15.03 -4.87
N THR A 109 -11.15 14.05 -5.60
CA THR A 109 -10.76 12.75 -5.01
C THR A 109 -9.36 12.30 -5.41
N LYS A 110 -8.64 13.09 -6.19
CA LYS A 110 -7.33 12.74 -6.74
C LYS A 110 -6.28 13.80 -6.40
N ASP A 111 -5.02 13.44 -6.54
CA ASP A 111 -3.90 14.37 -6.29
C ASP A 111 -3.86 15.48 -7.34
N ILE A 112 -4.20 15.16 -8.60
CA ILE A 112 -4.25 16.12 -9.72
C ILE A 112 -5.66 16.10 -10.32
N ASN A 113 -6.29 17.25 -10.36
CA ASN A 113 -7.67 17.43 -10.77
C ASN A 113 -7.76 18.49 -11.87
N ARG A 114 -8.14 18.08 -13.07
CA ARG A 114 -8.34 18.97 -14.21
C ARG A 114 -9.83 19.23 -14.39
N VAL A 115 -10.25 20.48 -14.17
CA VAL A 115 -11.63 20.96 -14.39
C VAL A 115 -11.72 21.42 -15.84
N THR A 116 -12.59 20.79 -16.62
CA THR A 116 -12.73 21.02 -18.06
C THR A 116 -14.08 21.60 -18.45
N THR A 117 -15.00 21.71 -17.50
CA THR A 117 -16.34 22.23 -17.73
C THR A 117 -16.79 23.04 -16.53
N VAL A 118 -17.02 24.33 -16.75
CA VAL A 118 -17.55 25.29 -15.80
C VAL A 118 -18.77 25.94 -16.44
N GLY A 119 -19.93 25.78 -15.85
CA GLY A 119 -21.19 26.26 -16.44
C GLY A 119 -21.37 27.77 -16.31
N ALA A 120 -20.84 28.36 -15.27
CA ALA A 120 -20.86 29.80 -14.99
C ALA A 120 -19.71 30.17 -14.06
N ASP A 121 -19.31 31.43 -14.06
CA ASP A 121 -18.34 31.95 -13.09
C ASP A 121 -18.72 31.60 -11.67
N ASN A 122 -17.73 31.18 -10.91
CA ASN A 122 -17.85 30.74 -9.52
C ASN A 122 -18.56 29.39 -9.29
N ASP A 123 -18.80 28.62 -10.33
CA ASP A 123 -19.09 27.21 -10.15
C ASP A 123 -17.92 26.54 -9.40
N GLY A 124 -18.21 25.59 -8.52
CA GLY A 124 -17.25 25.22 -7.49
C GLY A 124 -16.73 23.79 -7.52
N VAL A 125 -15.52 23.65 -7.02
CA VAL A 125 -14.97 22.36 -6.62
C VAL A 125 -14.63 22.37 -5.13
N LYS A 126 -14.61 21.19 -4.51
CA LYS A 126 -14.38 21.03 -3.08
C LYS A 126 -13.18 20.12 -2.82
N LEU A 127 -12.26 20.60 -2.00
CA LEU A 127 -11.13 19.81 -1.53
C LEU A 127 -11.61 18.59 -0.72
N PRO A 128 -10.84 17.50 -0.68
CA PRO A 128 -11.10 16.41 0.24
C PRO A 128 -10.93 16.87 1.70
N THR A 129 -11.26 16.01 2.65
CA THR A 129 -10.95 16.27 4.07
C THR A 129 -9.45 16.47 4.25
N ALA A 130 -9.06 17.53 4.96
CA ALA A 130 -7.65 17.82 5.23
C ALA A 130 -6.99 16.68 6.02
N ALA A 131 -5.77 16.36 5.64
CA ALA A 131 -4.90 15.45 6.38
C ALA A 131 -3.45 15.92 6.19
N ALA A 132 -2.71 16.04 7.26
CA ALA A 132 -1.32 16.56 7.22
C ALA A 132 -0.47 15.87 6.14
N GLY A 133 0.14 16.66 5.25
CA GLY A 133 0.96 16.17 4.14
C GLY A 133 0.19 15.84 2.86
N LEU A 134 -1.13 15.96 2.83
CA LEU A 134 -1.90 15.79 1.60
C LEU A 134 -1.69 16.98 0.67
N GLU A 135 -1.43 16.71 -0.60
CA GLU A 135 -1.27 17.73 -1.65
C GLU A 135 -2.30 17.52 -2.76
N ILE A 136 -2.98 18.58 -3.14
CA ILE A 136 -3.96 18.61 -4.24
C ILE A 136 -3.58 19.69 -5.25
N LEU A 137 -3.42 19.30 -6.50
CA LEU A 137 -3.28 20.25 -7.61
C LEU A 137 -4.62 20.35 -8.34
N ILE A 138 -5.08 21.58 -8.54
CA ILE A 138 -6.27 21.89 -9.32
C ILE A 138 -5.81 22.69 -10.55
N ILE A 139 -6.31 22.31 -11.72
CA ILE A 139 -6.08 22.97 -12.99
C ILE A 139 -7.45 23.38 -13.54
N ASN A 140 -7.68 24.66 -13.71
CA ASN A 140 -8.85 25.16 -14.44
C ASN A 140 -8.50 25.20 -15.96
N ASP A 141 -9.00 24.23 -16.69
CA ASP A 141 -8.79 24.13 -18.14
C ASP A 141 -10.09 24.44 -18.91
N ASP A 142 -11.03 25.09 -18.27
CA ASP A 142 -12.18 25.68 -18.93
C ASP A 142 -11.78 26.97 -19.66
N ALA A 143 -12.39 27.22 -20.79
CA ALA A 143 -12.06 28.38 -21.65
C ALA A 143 -13.04 29.53 -21.43
N GLY A 144 -12.97 30.18 -20.29
CA GLY A 144 -13.70 31.44 -20.10
C GLY A 144 -14.41 31.62 -18.76
N GLN A 145 -14.28 30.67 -17.83
CA GLN A 145 -14.94 30.78 -16.53
C GLN A 145 -13.97 30.55 -15.37
N ASP A 146 -14.13 31.31 -14.33
CA ASP A 146 -13.41 31.12 -13.06
C ASP A 146 -14.10 30.08 -12.18
N ILE A 147 -13.31 29.28 -11.44
CA ILE A 147 -13.84 28.32 -10.46
C ILE A 147 -13.60 28.79 -9.04
N GLN A 148 -14.56 28.50 -8.17
CA GLN A 148 -14.39 28.62 -6.72
C GLN A 148 -13.89 27.33 -6.12
N ILE A 149 -12.97 27.44 -5.15
CA ILE A 149 -12.44 26.31 -4.41
C ILE A 149 -12.97 26.37 -2.97
N TRP A 150 -13.66 25.32 -2.57
CA TRP A 150 -14.20 25.17 -1.22
C TRP A 150 -13.36 24.19 -0.43
N PRO A 151 -13.11 24.44 0.87
CA PRO A 151 -12.59 23.38 1.75
C PRO A 151 -13.65 22.31 1.96
N ASN A 152 -13.29 21.18 2.55
CA ASN A 152 -14.29 20.24 3.05
C ASN A 152 -14.97 20.80 4.30
N THR A 153 -16.11 20.19 4.70
CA THR A 153 -16.86 20.62 5.88
C THR A 153 -15.99 20.55 7.14
N GLY A 154 -15.87 21.67 7.83
CA GLY A 154 -15.03 21.82 9.02
C GLY A 154 -13.61 22.31 8.74
N ASP A 155 -13.15 22.26 7.49
CA ASP A 155 -11.81 22.70 7.11
C ASP A 155 -11.78 24.19 6.76
N ALA A 156 -10.57 24.75 6.72
CA ALA A 156 -10.27 26.13 6.33
C ALA A 156 -9.17 26.20 5.27
N ILE A 157 -9.12 27.30 4.52
CA ILE A 157 -8.07 27.61 3.55
C ILE A 157 -7.35 28.89 3.99
N ASP A 158 -6.02 28.89 3.95
CA ASP A 158 -5.13 30.04 4.21
C ASP A 158 -5.43 30.78 5.51
N GLY A 159 -5.78 30.06 6.57
CA GLY A 159 -6.11 30.63 7.88
C GLY A 159 -7.47 31.35 7.92
N GLY A 160 -8.31 31.16 6.91
CA GLY A 160 -9.68 31.67 6.87
C GLY A 160 -10.61 30.96 7.87
N SER A 161 -11.88 31.32 7.84
CA SER A 161 -12.89 30.65 8.66
C SER A 161 -13.20 29.26 8.10
N ALA A 162 -13.55 28.31 8.99
CA ALA A 162 -14.00 27.00 8.56
C ALA A 162 -15.20 27.10 7.58
N ASN A 163 -15.20 26.26 6.57
CA ASN A 163 -16.19 26.24 5.48
C ASN A 163 -16.20 27.47 4.55
N ALA A 164 -15.30 28.43 4.75
CA ALA A 164 -15.22 29.59 3.86
C ALA A 164 -14.56 29.19 2.53
N VAL A 165 -15.12 29.68 1.43
CA VAL A 165 -14.50 29.56 0.10
C VAL A 165 -13.13 30.21 0.08
N ASP A 166 -12.20 29.68 -0.75
CA ASP A 166 -10.95 30.40 -1.05
C ASP A 166 -11.28 31.81 -1.57
N SER A 167 -10.66 32.82 -0.96
CA SER A 167 -10.90 34.24 -1.29
C SER A 167 -10.51 34.59 -2.74
N ASN A 168 -9.73 33.74 -3.39
CA ASN A 168 -9.26 33.94 -4.75
C ASN A 168 -9.82 32.81 -5.65
N ALA A 169 -10.73 33.15 -6.54
CA ALA A 169 -11.15 32.24 -7.59
C ALA A 169 -9.94 31.79 -8.43
N LEU A 170 -10.01 30.60 -8.99
CA LEU A 170 -8.99 30.11 -9.92
C LEU A 170 -9.40 30.40 -11.34
N GLY A 171 -8.73 31.35 -11.97
CA GLY A 171 -9.03 31.81 -13.30
C GLY A 171 -8.82 30.77 -14.39
N GLU A 172 -9.37 31.04 -15.58
CA GLU A 172 -9.20 30.25 -16.80
C GLU A 172 -7.70 29.99 -17.06
N GLY A 173 -7.35 28.76 -17.44
CA GLY A 173 -5.99 28.33 -17.74
C GLY A 173 -5.02 28.32 -16.54
N ALA A 174 -5.48 28.70 -15.35
CA ALA A 174 -4.65 28.74 -14.16
C ALA A 174 -4.60 27.40 -13.44
N SER A 175 -3.59 27.24 -12.61
CA SER A 175 -3.49 26.10 -11.68
C SER A 175 -3.10 26.57 -10.30
N ARG A 176 -3.54 25.83 -9.28
CA ARG A 176 -3.20 26.12 -7.88
C ARG A 176 -3.01 24.81 -7.12
N ARG A 177 -1.99 24.80 -6.27
CA ARG A 177 -1.71 23.69 -5.36
C ARG A 177 -2.16 24.03 -3.97
N TYR A 178 -2.75 23.05 -3.30
CA TYR A 178 -3.16 23.12 -1.91
C TYR A 178 -2.42 22.06 -1.12
N ILE A 179 -1.91 22.43 0.05
CA ILE A 179 -1.19 21.54 0.97
C ILE A 179 -1.93 21.57 2.31
N ALA A 180 -2.36 20.39 2.79
CA ALA A 180 -2.90 20.26 4.14
C ALA A 180 -1.75 20.18 5.14
N VAL A 181 -1.71 21.10 6.11
CA VAL A 181 -0.68 21.14 7.16
C VAL A 181 -1.11 20.38 8.41
N ASP A 182 -2.41 20.19 8.59
CA ASP A 182 -3.01 19.42 9.68
C ASP A 182 -4.36 18.81 9.23
N ALA A 183 -5.18 18.39 10.19
CA ALA A 183 -6.45 17.71 9.91
C ALA A 183 -7.60 18.66 9.48
N THR A 184 -7.39 19.98 9.46
CA THR A 184 -8.43 20.99 9.20
C THR A 184 -7.97 22.18 8.37
N ASN A 185 -6.68 22.33 8.10
CA ASN A 185 -6.14 23.51 7.45
C ASN A 185 -5.39 23.20 6.15
N TRP A 186 -5.81 23.86 5.09
CA TRP A 186 -5.18 23.89 3.79
C TRP A 186 -4.47 25.21 3.57
N TYR A 187 -3.35 25.17 2.88
CA TYR A 187 -2.61 26.36 2.44
C TYR A 187 -2.31 26.30 0.96
N THR A 188 -2.43 27.44 0.30
CA THR A 188 -2.03 27.61 -1.11
C THR A 188 -0.51 27.68 -1.24
N ALA A 189 0.07 27.10 -2.33
CA ALA A 189 1.51 27.02 -2.58
C ALA A 189 1.84 27.16 -4.08
#